data_248b28685b100813d141eb1353436aab
#
_entry.id   248b28685b100813d141eb1353436aab
#
_cell.length_a   1.000
_cell.length_b   1.000
_cell.length_c   1.000
_cell.angle_alpha   90.00
_cell.angle_beta   90.00
_cell.angle_gamma   90.00
#
_symmetry.space_group_name_H-M   'P 1'
#
loop_
_entity.id
_entity.type
_entity.pdbx_description
1 polymer ?
#
loop_
_entity_poly.entity_id
_entity_poly.type
_entity_poly.pdbx_seq_one_letter_code
_entity_poly.pdbx_strand_id
1 'polypeptide(L)'
;MVQALMAALGGRDPLSRYALFHTHDLDEACSRVAAIYCRHTLRIAGRGQHIDACMQHARLRGVSVNRLRYGATVDIDAGCLDDFVLVMMPVAGVADIRCGAQRIRSTPHLASVVTQALTQTVHADSDQIMIRIDRSLLESVCAQHIGHALRKPVEFALGMDMLGHEAVSWQALVSYLVSELEHEAPTLSSTLALAQIEHLLVTTLLTGQPNNYRDELLHPPQSIAPRHVRRVEEFIEAHADQALTIGDLAAYAKVSTSTLFAGFREFRNTTPMAYLKAVRMERVREELLDPASSDRTVTSIAMRWGFHHLGHFATDYKNRYGECPSQTRERALA
;
A
#
# COMPACT_ATOMS: atom_id res chain seq x y z
N MET A 1 13.20 19.36 -4.18
CA MET A 1 12.80 18.07 -3.63
C MET A 1 13.85 16.98 -3.83
N VAL A 2 14.39 16.76 -5.04
CA VAL A 2 15.64 15.98 -5.25
C VAL A 2 16.78 16.55 -4.39
N GLN A 3 16.84 17.88 -4.24
CA GLN A 3 17.73 18.53 -3.26
C GLN A 3 17.43 18.14 -1.80
N ALA A 4 16.21 17.80 -1.43
CA ALA A 4 15.90 17.32 -0.07
C ALA A 4 16.36 15.87 0.15
N LEU A 5 16.25 15.00 -0.85
CA LEU A 5 16.87 13.67 -0.82
C LEU A 5 18.40 13.82 -0.77
N MET A 6 18.97 14.71 -1.59
CA MET A 6 20.41 15.00 -1.58
C MET A 6 20.87 15.76 -0.32
N ALA A 7 20.03 16.62 0.28
CA ALA A 7 20.30 17.30 1.54
C ALA A 7 20.15 16.36 2.75
N ALA A 8 19.17 15.46 2.73
CA ALA A 8 19.03 14.38 3.72
C ALA A 8 20.22 13.39 3.63
N LEU A 9 20.84 13.28 2.45
CA LEU A 9 22.05 12.52 2.20
C LEU A 9 23.34 13.28 2.65
N GLY A 10 23.20 14.51 3.23
CA GLY A 10 24.16 15.15 4.11
C GLY A 10 25.53 15.47 3.51
N GLY A 11 25.65 15.68 2.20
CA GLY A 11 26.93 16.03 1.56
C GLY A 11 28.06 14.99 1.71
N ARG A 12 27.79 13.86 2.37
CA ARG A 12 28.64 12.67 2.43
C ARG A 12 28.19 11.68 1.37
N ASP A 13 29.07 10.77 1.01
CA ASP A 13 28.75 9.66 0.08
C ASP A 13 27.71 8.73 0.77
N PRO A 14 26.41 8.78 0.39
CA PRO A 14 25.37 8.05 1.11
C PRO A 14 25.59 6.55 0.96
N LEU A 15 25.26 5.80 2.02
CA LEU A 15 25.45 4.35 2.10
C LEU A 15 26.92 3.89 2.01
N SER A 16 27.91 4.79 2.27
CA SER A 16 29.33 4.45 2.19
C SER A 16 29.73 3.27 3.10
N ARG A 17 29.05 3.09 4.23
CA ARG A 17 29.21 1.94 5.14
C ARG A 17 28.80 0.59 4.53
N TYR A 18 27.95 0.63 3.51
CA TYR A 18 27.44 -0.54 2.81
C TYR A 18 28.18 -0.76 1.47
N ALA A 19 29.45 -0.31 1.38
CA ALA A 19 30.26 -0.51 0.19
C ALA A 19 30.38 -2.00 -0.14
N LEU A 20 29.89 -2.38 -1.32
CA LEU A 20 29.95 -3.74 -1.82
C LEU A 20 31.20 -3.96 -2.67
N PHE A 21 31.48 -3.02 -3.58
CA PHE A 21 32.68 -3.02 -4.41
C PHE A 21 32.99 -1.61 -4.96
N HIS A 22 34.26 -1.43 -5.33
CA HIS A 22 34.77 -0.38 -6.19
C HIS A 22 35.79 -1.03 -7.14
N THR A 23 35.58 -0.93 -8.44
CA THR A 23 36.42 -1.62 -9.43
C THR A 23 36.53 -0.84 -10.74
N HIS A 24 37.67 -1.05 -11.40
CA HIS A 24 37.92 -0.57 -12.76
C HIS A 24 37.86 -1.71 -13.79
N ASP A 25 37.46 -2.92 -13.35
CA ASP A 25 37.30 -4.08 -14.19
C ASP A 25 35.83 -4.28 -14.56
N LEU A 26 35.57 -4.36 -15.89
CA LEU A 26 34.21 -4.48 -16.43
C LEU A 26 33.55 -5.82 -16.05
N ASP A 27 34.34 -6.90 -16.11
CA ASP A 27 33.84 -8.25 -15.87
C ASP A 27 33.55 -8.44 -14.37
N GLU A 28 34.41 -7.89 -13.50
CA GLU A 28 34.16 -7.86 -12.06
C GLU A 28 32.89 -7.05 -11.74
N ALA A 29 32.75 -5.84 -12.30
CA ALA A 29 31.56 -5.02 -12.12
C ALA A 29 30.29 -5.76 -12.55
N CYS A 30 30.31 -6.36 -13.75
CA CYS A 30 29.20 -7.15 -14.28
C CYS A 30 28.84 -8.32 -13.33
N SER A 31 29.83 -9.09 -12.90
CA SER A 31 29.65 -10.25 -12.01
C SER A 31 29.06 -9.84 -10.64
N ARG A 32 29.60 -8.77 -10.03
CA ARG A 32 29.15 -8.26 -8.73
C ARG A 32 27.72 -7.73 -8.77
N VAL A 33 27.38 -6.96 -9.82
CA VAL A 33 26.01 -6.45 -10.01
C VAL A 33 25.05 -7.58 -10.32
N ALA A 34 25.45 -8.58 -11.10
CA ALA A 34 24.64 -9.76 -11.40
C ALA A 34 24.27 -10.59 -10.15
N ALA A 35 25.16 -10.64 -9.16
CA ALA A 35 24.91 -11.33 -7.89
C ALA A 35 23.79 -10.68 -7.04
N ILE A 36 23.55 -9.37 -7.21
CA ILE A 36 22.50 -8.63 -6.49
C ILE A 36 21.17 -8.61 -7.26
N TYR A 37 21.23 -8.54 -8.58
CA TYR A 37 20.02 -8.41 -9.42
C TYR A 37 19.78 -9.67 -10.24
N CYS A 38 20.31 -9.73 -11.45
CA CYS A 38 20.17 -10.86 -12.37
C CYS A 38 21.33 -10.87 -13.37
N ARG A 39 21.48 -11.97 -14.08
CA ARG A 39 22.44 -12.05 -15.18
C ARG A 39 22.09 -11.00 -16.25
N HIS A 40 23.11 -10.26 -16.68
CA HIS A 40 23.00 -9.23 -17.70
C HIS A 40 24.29 -9.13 -18.50
N THR A 41 24.24 -8.48 -19.64
CA THR A 41 25.44 -8.05 -20.34
C THR A 41 25.76 -6.61 -19.98
N LEU A 42 27.06 -6.30 -19.84
CA LEU A 42 27.55 -4.96 -19.57
C LEU A 42 28.62 -4.62 -20.61
N ARG A 43 28.47 -3.50 -21.31
CA ARG A 43 29.42 -3.05 -22.34
C ARG A 43 29.66 -1.57 -22.21
N ILE A 44 30.91 -1.12 -22.40
CA ILE A 44 31.23 0.30 -22.48
C ILE A 44 30.78 0.82 -23.85
N ALA A 45 29.89 1.81 -23.88
CA ALA A 45 29.35 2.41 -25.08
C ALA A 45 30.22 3.59 -25.58
N GLY A 46 30.96 4.26 -24.70
CA GLY A 46 31.78 5.42 -24.99
C GLY A 46 33.21 5.03 -25.48
N ARG A 47 33.66 5.56 -26.60
CA ARG A 47 35.05 5.34 -27.06
C ARG A 47 36.03 5.97 -26.07
N GLY A 48 37.09 5.20 -25.70
CA GLY A 48 38.16 5.67 -24.83
C GLY A 48 37.75 5.91 -23.38
N GLN A 49 36.52 5.50 -22.96
CA GLN A 49 36.08 5.55 -21.57
C GLN A 49 36.60 4.30 -20.82
N HIS A 50 36.91 4.51 -19.55
CA HIS A 50 37.25 3.44 -18.61
C HIS A 50 36.23 3.38 -17.54
N ILE A 51 35.88 2.17 -17.10
CA ILE A 51 34.90 1.98 -16.02
C ILE A 51 35.54 2.39 -14.69
N ASP A 52 34.73 3.03 -13.85
CA ASP A 52 35.03 3.37 -12.46
C ASP A 52 33.74 3.05 -11.65
N ALA A 53 33.48 1.75 -11.57
CA ALA A 53 32.21 1.29 -11.01
C ALA A 53 32.27 1.15 -9.50
N CYS A 54 31.30 1.72 -8.81
CA CYS A 54 31.12 1.50 -7.38
C CYS A 54 29.66 1.21 -7.06
N MET A 55 29.46 0.32 -6.09
CA MET A 55 28.14 -0.05 -5.60
C MET A 55 28.14 -0.11 -4.08
N GLN A 56 27.10 0.48 -3.49
CA GLN A 56 26.70 0.26 -2.11
C GLN A 56 25.44 -0.61 -2.10
N HIS A 57 25.34 -1.52 -1.14
CA HIS A 57 24.24 -2.47 -1.02
C HIS A 57 23.84 -2.69 0.43
N ALA A 58 22.73 -2.11 0.83
CA ALA A 58 22.11 -2.34 2.16
C ALA A 58 20.90 -3.26 1.99
N ARG A 59 21.06 -4.52 2.42
CA ARG A 59 19.97 -5.51 2.40
C ARG A 59 19.20 -5.45 3.70
N LEU A 60 17.89 -5.35 3.59
CA LEU A 60 16.91 -5.57 4.64
C LEU A 60 16.37 -7.01 4.54
N ARG A 61 15.09 -7.23 4.66
CA ARG A 61 14.48 -8.56 4.51
C ARG A 61 14.06 -8.81 3.05
N GLY A 62 12.96 -8.21 2.62
CA GLY A 62 12.41 -8.29 1.27
C GLY A 62 12.73 -7.06 0.40
N VAL A 63 13.50 -6.10 0.93
CA VAL A 63 13.91 -4.88 0.25
C VAL A 63 15.41 -4.72 0.34
N SER A 64 16.05 -4.12 -0.67
CA SER A 64 17.39 -3.58 -0.54
C SER A 64 17.47 -2.16 -1.10
N VAL A 65 18.30 -1.35 -0.46
CA VAL A 65 18.66 0.00 -0.89
C VAL A 65 20.05 -0.05 -1.45
N ASN A 66 20.20 0.38 -2.69
CA ASN A 66 21.46 0.31 -3.39
C ASN A 66 21.79 1.66 -4.00
N ARG A 67 23.08 1.94 -4.17
CA ARG A 67 23.57 3.02 -4.98
C ARG A 67 24.57 2.47 -5.98
N LEU A 68 24.47 2.86 -7.22
CA LEU A 68 25.30 2.33 -8.29
C LEU A 68 25.74 3.45 -9.23
N ARG A 69 27.05 3.51 -9.50
CA ARG A 69 27.70 4.35 -10.52
C ARG A 69 28.62 3.50 -11.34
N TYR A 70 28.74 3.78 -12.62
CA TYR A 70 29.67 3.10 -13.50
C TYR A 70 30.91 3.96 -13.92
N GLY A 71 30.80 5.29 -13.81
CA GLY A 71 31.85 6.22 -14.20
C GLY A 71 32.14 6.26 -15.70
N ALA A 72 31.47 5.43 -16.48
CA ALA A 72 31.51 5.36 -17.94
C ALA A 72 30.13 5.23 -18.52
N THR A 73 29.92 5.60 -19.77
CA THR A 73 28.67 5.29 -20.47
C THR A 73 28.65 3.80 -20.80
N VAL A 74 27.64 3.10 -20.28
CA VAL A 74 27.52 1.65 -20.44
C VAL A 74 26.15 1.26 -21.00
N ASP A 75 26.16 0.25 -21.86
CA ASP A 75 24.96 -0.44 -22.31
C ASP A 75 24.77 -1.70 -21.47
N ILE A 76 23.56 -1.85 -20.96
CA ILE A 76 23.13 -2.98 -20.13
C ILE A 76 21.96 -3.65 -20.81
N ASP A 77 22.05 -4.97 -20.98
CA ASP A 77 20.92 -5.81 -21.39
C ASP A 77 20.67 -6.81 -20.28
N ALA A 78 19.62 -6.54 -19.51
CA ALA A 78 19.18 -7.37 -18.39
C ALA A 78 18.02 -8.24 -18.88
N GLY A 79 18.22 -9.54 -18.76
CA GLY A 79 17.19 -10.54 -19.03
C GLY A 79 16.00 -10.44 -18.07
N CYS A 80 15.47 -11.56 -17.63
CA CYS A 80 14.30 -11.62 -16.75
C CYS A 80 14.55 -11.01 -15.36
N LEU A 81 13.60 -10.19 -14.90
CA LEU A 81 13.50 -9.72 -13.51
C LEU A 81 12.38 -10.51 -12.78
N ASP A 82 12.47 -11.85 -12.78
CA ASP A 82 11.38 -12.69 -12.30
C ASP A 82 11.13 -12.57 -10.81
N ASP A 83 12.19 -12.38 -10.02
CA ASP A 83 12.16 -12.45 -8.55
C ASP A 83 12.00 -11.09 -7.86
N PHE A 84 12.06 -9.98 -8.60
CA PHE A 84 12.03 -8.65 -7.98
C PHE A 84 11.47 -7.58 -8.92
N VAL A 85 11.14 -6.44 -8.31
CA VAL A 85 10.84 -5.17 -8.96
C VAL A 85 11.93 -4.18 -8.60
N LEU A 86 12.33 -3.35 -9.55
CA LEU A 86 13.41 -2.40 -9.36
C LEU A 86 12.92 -0.98 -9.63
N VAL A 87 13.05 -0.11 -8.61
CA VAL A 87 12.85 1.33 -8.76
C VAL A 87 14.21 1.99 -8.86
N MET A 88 14.51 2.63 -9.99
CA MET A 88 15.77 3.31 -10.24
C MET A 88 15.55 4.82 -10.27
N MET A 89 16.22 5.52 -9.36
CA MET A 89 16.10 6.96 -9.15
C MET A 89 17.47 7.62 -9.40
N PRO A 90 17.71 8.21 -10.57
CA PRO A 90 18.90 9.01 -10.77
C PRO A 90 18.92 10.19 -9.79
N VAL A 91 20.02 10.35 -9.07
CA VAL A 91 20.30 11.53 -8.25
C VAL A 91 21.17 12.53 -9.03
N ALA A 92 21.91 12.03 -10.03
CA ALA A 92 22.65 12.81 -11.01
C ALA A 92 22.69 12.06 -12.35
N GLY A 93 22.93 12.78 -13.43
CA GLY A 93 23.04 12.23 -14.78
C GLY A 93 21.71 11.67 -15.33
N VAL A 94 21.80 10.83 -16.32
CA VAL A 94 20.65 10.27 -17.04
C VAL A 94 20.88 8.81 -17.44
N ALA A 95 19.76 8.09 -17.68
CA ALA A 95 19.78 6.77 -18.29
C ALA A 95 18.65 6.65 -19.32
N ASP A 96 18.94 6.15 -20.51
CA ASP A 96 17.94 5.83 -21.52
C ASP A 96 17.48 4.39 -21.33
N ILE A 97 16.23 4.17 -20.95
CA ILE A 97 15.68 2.87 -20.54
C ILE A 97 14.60 2.43 -21.50
N ARG A 98 14.66 1.16 -21.91
CA ARG A 98 13.64 0.47 -22.67
C ARG A 98 13.19 -0.79 -21.93
N CYS A 99 11.89 -0.90 -21.69
CA CYS A 99 11.26 -2.05 -21.06
C CYS A 99 10.01 -2.44 -21.87
N GLY A 100 10.07 -3.57 -22.56
CA GLY A 100 9.04 -3.95 -23.52
C GLY A 100 8.83 -2.90 -24.61
N ALA A 101 7.61 -2.40 -24.77
CA ALA A 101 7.26 -1.34 -25.73
C ALA A 101 7.53 0.08 -25.20
N GLN A 102 7.74 0.23 -23.90
CA GLN A 102 7.94 1.55 -23.28
C GLN A 102 9.40 1.99 -23.35
N ARG A 103 9.61 3.30 -23.53
CA ARG A 103 10.92 3.94 -23.51
C ARG A 103 10.83 5.25 -22.72
N ILE A 104 11.82 5.47 -21.86
CA ILE A 104 11.96 6.73 -21.14
C ILE A 104 13.43 7.14 -21.09
N ARG A 105 13.66 8.44 -20.92
CA ARG A 105 14.92 8.98 -20.42
C ARG A 105 14.75 9.25 -18.92
N SER A 106 15.35 8.38 -18.12
CA SER A 106 15.34 8.52 -16.67
C SER A 106 16.30 9.64 -16.25
N THR A 107 15.84 10.51 -15.37
CA THR A 107 16.51 11.71 -14.87
C THR A 107 16.19 11.89 -13.40
N PRO A 108 16.81 12.84 -12.66
CA PRO A 108 16.40 13.15 -11.29
C PRO A 108 14.92 13.55 -11.11
N HIS A 109 14.24 13.92 -12.22
CA HIS A 109 12.81 14.28 -12.21
C HIS A 109 11.89 13.18 -12.74
N LEU A 110 12.46 12.15 -13.36
CA LEU A 110 11.71 11.02 -13.90
C LEU A 110 12.46 9.72 -13.58
N ALA A 111 12.05 9.07 -12.51
CA ALA A 111 12.56 7.76 -12.12
C ALA A 111 11.93 6.64 -12.97
N SER A 112 12.43 5.43 -12.84
CA SER A 112 11.86 4.26 -13.52
C SER A 112 11.49 3.15 -12.56
N VAL A 113 10.37 2.46 -12.86
CA VAL A 113 9.93 1.24 -12.17
C VAL A 113 9.92 0.10 -13.16
N VAL A 114 10.81 -0.85 -12.95
CA VAL A 114 11.05 -1.96 -13.89
C VAL A 114 10.52 -3.26 -13.31
N THR A 115 9.66 -3.93 -14.07
CA THR A 115 8.99 -5.19 -13.68
C THR A 115 9.31 -6.34 -14.63
N GLN A 116 9.96 -6.05 -15.76
CA GLN A 116 10.25 -7.00 -16.84
C GLN A 116 11.67 -6.81 -17.33
N ALA A 117 12.09 -7.63 -18.29
CA ALA A 117 13.37 -7.47 -18.98
C ALA A 117 13.56 -6.05 -19.53
N LEU A 118 14.76 -5.53 -19.39
CA LEU A 118 15.10 -4.18 -19.84
C LEU A 118 16.41 -4.12 -20.61
N THR A 119 16.50 -3.15 -21.50
CA THR A 119 17.78 -2.65 -22.02
C THR A 119 17.92 -1.20 -21.62
N GLN A 120 19.14 -0.78 -21.25
CA GLN A 120 19.40 0.61 -20.90
C GLN A 120 20.80 1.05 -21.28
N THR A 121 20.92 2.34 -21.62
CA THR A 121 22.20 3.04 -21.71
C THR A 121 22.29 3.97 -20.49
N VAL A 122 23.21 3.68 -19.59
CA VAL A 122 23.51 4.50 -18.42
C VAL A 122 24.68 5.41 -18.76
N HIS A 123 24.48 6.73 -18.68
CA HIS A 123 25.51 7.70 -19.02
C HIS A 123 26.59 7.81 -17.92
N ALA A 124 27.80 8.25 -18.30
CA ALA A 124 28.97 8.26 -17.43
C ALA A 124 28.81 9.06 -16.12
N ASP A 125 28.01 10.12 -16.17
CA ASP A 125 27.71 10.99 -15.03
C ASP A 125 26.51 10.50 -14.18
N SER A 126 25.94 9.35 -14.53
CA SER A 126 24.77 8.83 -13.84
C SER A 126 25.15 8.25 -12.48
N ASP A 127 24.43 8.70 -11.46
CA ASP A 127 24.48 8.21 -10.09
C ASP A 127 23.04 7.86 -9.66
N GLN A 128 22.78 6.62 -9.30
CA GLN A 128 21.43 6.13 -9.10
C GLN A 128 21.25 5.51 -7.71
N ILE A 129 20.22 5.94 -7.01
CA ILE A 129 19.69 5.19 -5.88
C ILE A 129 18.63 4.21 -6.42
N MET A 130 18.74 2.96 -5.99
CA MET A 130 17.91 1.88 -6.50
C MET A 130 17.26 1.14 -5.33
N ILE A 131 15.95 0.97 -5.39
CA ILE A 131 15.20 0.15 -4.44
C ILE A 131 14.81 -1.14 -5.15
N ARG A 132 15.37 -2.26 -4.68
CA ARG A 132 14.99 -3.60 -5.11
C ARG A 132 13.98 -4.15 -4.12
N ILE A 133 12.85 -4.61 -4.59
CA ILE A 133 11.76 -5.19 -3.79
C ILE A 133 11.54 -6.61 -4.27
N ASP A 134 11.59 -7.59 -3.36
CA ASP A 134 11.27 -8.97 -3.70
C ASP A 134 9.83 -9.05 -4.23
N ARG A 135 9.65 -9.69 -5.38
CA ARG A 135 8.34 -9.82 -6.05
C ARG A 135 7.31 -10.49 -5.15
N SER A 136 7.73 -11.52 -4.42
CA SER A 136 6.85 -12.21 -3.48
C SER A 136 6.30 -11.30 -2.37
N LEU A 137 7.13 -10.37 -1.85
CA LEU A 137 6.68 -9.36 -0.89
C LEU A 137 5.67 -8.40 -1.53
N LEU A 138 6.00 -7.85 -2.71
CA LEU A 138 5.13 -6.93 -3.43
C LEU A 138 3.77 -7.55 -3.73
N GLU A 139 3.75 -8.75 -4.27
CA GLU A 139 2.53 -9.45 -4.69
C GLU A 139 1.71 -9.92 -3.49
N SER A 140 2.37 -10.31 -2.39
CA SER A 140 1.68 -10.65 -1.14
C SER A 140 0.94 -9.44 -0.55
N VAL A 141 1.59 -8.27 -0.51
CA VAL A 141 0.98 -7.02 -0.04
C VAL A 141 -0.17 -6.62 -0.97
N CYS A 142 0.01 -6.69 -2.29
CA CYS A 142 -1.04 -6.39 -3.26
C CYS A 142 -2.26 -7.30 -3.06
N ALA A 143 -2.06 -8.63 -2.99
CA ALA A 143 -3.13 -9.61 -2.79
C ALA A 143 -3.88 -9.39 -1.46
N GLN A 144 -3.16 -9.02 -0.40
CA GLN A 144 -3.76 -8.69 0.89
C GLN A 144 -4.67 -7.46 0.80
N HIS A 145 -4.27 -6.42 0.08
CA HIS A 145 -5.05 -5.19 -0.08
C HIS A 145 -6.29 -5.38 -0.97
N ILE A 146 -6.18 -6.15 -2.07
CA ILE A 146 -7.34 -6.42 -2.95
C ILE A 146 -8.24 -7.55 -2.42
N GLY A 147 -7.79 -8.32 -1.42
CA GLY A 147 -8.57 -9.37 -0.76
C GLY A 147 -8.69 -10.69 -1.52
N HIS A 148 -7.91 -10.91 -2.58
CA HIS A 148 -7.87 -12.16 -3.32
C HIS A 148 -6.50 -12.42 -3.98
N ALA A 149 -6.25 -13.65 -4.44
CA ALA A 149 -5.03 -14.00 -5.14
C ALA A 149 -4.90 -13.24 -6.48
N LEU A 150 -3.68 -12.85 -6.82
CA LEU A 150 -3.39 -12.15 -8.07
C LEU A 150 -3.63 -13.07 -9.27
N ARG A 151 -4.26 -12.53 -10.32
CA ARG A 151 -4.50 -13.24 -11.58
C ARG A 151 -3.31 -13.14 -12.54
N LYS A 152 -2.52 -12.11 -12.41
CA LYS A 152 -1.32 -11.81 -13.20
C LYS A 152 -0.27 -11.19 -12.28
N PRO A 153 1.02 -11.24 -12.62
CA PRO A 153 2.03 -10.48 -11.90
C PRO A 153 1.70 -8.98 -11.86
N VAL A 154 2.18 -8.30 -10.82
CA VAL A 154 2.07 -6.82 -10.75
C VAL A 154 3.02 -6.21 -11.78
N GLU A 155 2.46 -5.38 -12.65
CA GLU A 155 3.20 -4.65 -13.69
C GLU A 155 2.97 -3.15 -13.51
N PHE A 156 4.05 -2.38 -13.41
CA PHE A 156 4.00 -0.92 -13.28
C PHE A 156 4.23 -0.22 -14.63
N ALA A 157 3.69 1.00 -14.75
CA ALA A 157 4.14 1.94 -15.78
C ALA A 157 5.63 2.27 -15.55
N LEU A 158 6.42 2.29 -16.64
CA LEU A 158 7.88 2.43 -16.56
C LEU A 158 8.34 3.73 -15.92
N GLY A 159 7.72 4.87 -16.28
CA GLY A 159 8.09 6.19 -15.76
C GLY A 159 7.40 6.53 -14.45
N MET A 160 8.17 7.02 -13.46
CA MET A 160 7.68 7.58 -12.21
C MET A 160 8.04 9.06 -12.16
N ASP A 161 7.02 9.92 -12.22
CA ASP A 161 7.19 11.38 -12.12
C ASP A 161 7.58 11.76 -10.68
N MET A 162 8.83 12.18 -10.51
CA MET A 162 9.38 12.57 -9.21
C MET A 162 9.00 14.00 -8.79
N LEU A 163 8.37 14.78 -9.65
CA LEU A 163 7.84 16.11 -9.34
C LEU A 163 6.36 16.06 -8.96
N GLY A 164 5.68 14.98 -9.31
CA GLY A 164 4.26 14.77 -9.02
C GLY A 164 3.96 14.64 -7.53
N HIS A 165 2.74 14.98 -7.15
CA HIS A 165 2.28 14.88 -5.76
C HIS A 165 2.35 13.44 -5.22
N GLU A 166 2.12 12.45 -6.07
CA GLU A 166 2.15 11.03 -5.71
C GLU A 166 3.56 10.56 -5.30
N ALA A 167 4.63 11.17 -5.86
CA ALA A 167 6.01 10.82 -5.51
C ALA A 167 6.49 11.39 -4.16
N VAL A 168 5.76 12.33 -3.54
CA VAL A 168 6.17 12.98 -2.29
C VAL A 168 6.33 11.95 -1.17
N SER A 169 5.35 11.09 -0.98
CA SER A 169 5.38 10.03 0.05
C SER A 169 6.47 9.00 -0.23
N TRP A 170 6.65 8.61 -1.49
CA TRP A 170 7.72 7.71 -1.89
C TRP A 170 9.10 8.27 -1.57
N GLN A 171 9.37 9.51 -1.96
CA GLN A 171 10.64 10.19 -1.68
C GLN A 171 10.90 10.36 -0.18
N ALA A 172 9.87 10.69 0.59
CA ALA A 172 9.98 10.83 2.04
C ALA A 172 10.36 9.49 2.71
N LEU A 173 9.74 8.38 2.28
CA LEU A 173 10.04 7.04 2.80
C LEU A 173 11.42 6.56 2.42
N VAL A 174 11.85 6.79 1.16
CA VAL A 174 13.20 6.44 0.73
C VAL A 174 14.24 7.26 1.50
N SER A 175 14.00 8.57 1.68
CA SER A 175 14.88 9.44 2.45
C SER A 175 14.98 9.01 3.91
N TYR A 176 13.83 8.67 4.52
CA TYR A 176 13.78 8.13 5.88
C TYR A 176 14.60 6.83 5.98
N LEU A 177 14.40 5.90 5.06
CA LEU A 177 15.09 4.61 5.06
C LEU A 177 16.60 4.76 4.90
N VAL A 178 17.05 5.64 4.00
CA VAL A 178 18.49 5.96 3.85
C VAL A 178 19.04 6.59 5.13
N SER A 179 18.31 7.51 5.75
CA SER A 179 18.71 8.12 7.01
C SER A 179 18.85 7.10 8.15
N GLU A 180 17.90 6.18 8.29
CA GLU A 180 17.95 5.09 9.27
C GLU A 180 19.18 4.19 9.06
N LEU A 181 19.50 3.87 7.81
CA LEU A 181 20.69 3.10 7.44
C LEU A 181 21.98 3.84 7.80
N GLU A 182 22.07 5.12 7.52
CA GLU A 182 23.27 5.94 7.82
C GLU A 182 23.54 6.04 9.33
N HIS A 183 22.49 6.11 10.14
CA HIS A 183 22.60 6.30 11.59
C HIS A 183 22.54 4.98 12.36
N GLU A 184 22.49 3.82 11.69
CA GLU A 184 22.33 2.51 12.34
C GLU A 184 21.19 2.50 13.38
N ALA A 185 20.07 3.12 13.00
CA ALA A 185 18.99 3.34 13.92
C ALA A 185 18.44 2.03 14.51
N PRO A 186 18.09 2.00 15.80
CA PRO A 186 17.55 0.80 16.47
C PRO A 186 16.30 0.24 15.78
N THR A 187 15.57 1.05 15.04
CA THR A 187 14.40 0.68 14.26
C THR A 187 14.70 -0.45 13.27
N LEU A 188 15.88 -0.41 12.62
CA LEU A 188 16.29 -1.45 11.66
C LEU A 188 16.71 -2.75 12.33
N SER A 189 17.01 -2.75 13.63
CA SER A 189 17.29 -3.95 14.41
C SER A 189 16.01 -4.68 14.86
N SER A 190 14.87 -3.99 14.86
CA SER A 190 13.57 -4.56 15.21
C SER A 190 12.94 -5.24 14.00
N THR A 191 12.80 -6.56 14.04
CA THR A 191 12.15 -7.36 12.99
C THR A 191 10.72 -6.87 12.69
N LEU A 192 9.99 -6.46 13.74
CA LEU A 192 8.62 -5.95 13.60
C LEU A 192 8.61 -4.58 12.91
N ALA A 193 9.43 -3.63 13.38
CA ALA A 193 9.49 -2.30 12.80
C ALA A 193 9.94 -2.37 11.32
N LEU A 194 10.95 -3.18 11.02
CA LEU A 194 11.43 -3.39 9.67
C LEU A 194 10.34 -3.93 8.74
N ALA A 195 9.56 -4.93 9.19
CA ALA A 195 8.46 -5.48 8.41
C ALA A 195 7.38 -4.41 8.11
N GLN A 196 7.10 -3.50 9.06
CA GLN A 196 6.14 -2.41 8.84
C GLN A 196 6.67 -1.36 7.86
N ILE A 197 7.96 -1.04 7.93
CA ILE A 197 8.61 -0.11 6.99
C ILE A 197 8.56 -0.68 5.57
N GLU A 198 8.93 -1.95 5.38
CA GLU A 198 8.86 -2.63 4.08
C GLU A 198 7.42 -2.68 3.55
N HIS A 199 6.45 -2.99 4.41
CA HIS A 199 5.04 -2.99 4.03
C HIS A 199 4.56 -1.60 3.60
N LEU A 200 4.91 -0.56 4.35
CA LEU A 200 4.56 0.83 4.02
C LEU A 200 5.21 1.27 2.70
N LEU A 201 6.48 0.91 2.47
CA LEU A 201 7.18 1.22 1.22
C LEU A 201 6.48 0.59 0.02
N VAL A 202 6.15 -0.70 0.13
CA VAL A 202 5.44 -1.44 -0.93
C VAL A 202 4.03 -0.88 -1.16
N THR A 203 3.29 -0.60 -0.10
CA THR A 203 1.94 0.00 -0.21
C THR A 203 1.99 1.36 -0.90
N THR A 204 2.97 2.19 -0.54
CA THR A 204 3.14 3.50 -1.17
C THR A 204 3.47 3.39 -2.66
N LEU A 205 4.29 2.41 -3.06
CA LEU A 205 4.57 2.15 -4.48
C LEU A 205 3.31 1.67 -5.21
N LEU A 206 2.57 0.71 -4.65
CA LEU A 206 1.36 0.15 -5.25
C LEU A 206 0.26 1.18 -5.45
N THR A 207 0.08 2.11 -4.52
CA THR A 207 -0.97 3.13 -4.59
C THR A 207 -0.57 4.38 -5.38
N GLY A 208 0.72 4.76 -5.32
CA GLY A 208 1.23 5.96 -5.98
C GLY A 208 1.61 5.76 -7.44
N GLN A 209 2.23 4.61 -7.79
CA GLN A 209 2.68 4.34 -9.16
C GLN A 209 1.60 3.60 -9.95
N PRO A 210 1.23 4.07 -11.17
CA PRO A 210 0.28 3.37 -12.03
C PRO A 210 0.69 1.91 -12.29
N ASN A 211 -0.24 0.98 -12.08
CA ASN A 211 -0.03 -0.45 -12.26
C ASN A 211 -1.35 -1.16 -12.66
N ASN A 212 -1.26 -2.42 -13.06
CA ASN A 212 -2.39 -3.20 -13.55
C ASN A 212 -3.44 -3.58 -12.47
N TYR A 213 -3.18 -3.30 -11.19
CA TYR A 213 -4.12 -3.50 -10.06
C TYR A 213 -4.57 -2.17 -9.43
N ARG A 214 -4.17 -1.01 -9.99
CA ARG A 214 -4.42 0.30 -9.39
C ARG A 214 -5.90 0.53 -9.09
N ASP A 215 -6.78 0.19 -10.01
CA ASP A 215 -8.23 0.39 -9.83
C ASP A 215 -8.78 -0.46 -8.69
N GLU A 216 -8.33 -1.71 -8.57
CA GLU A 216 -8.73 -2.59 -7.47
C GLU A 216 -8.12 -2.15 -6.13
N LEU A 217 -6.92 -1.58 -6.13
CA LEU A 217 -6.25 -1.07 -4.93
C LEU A 217 -6.87 0.23 -4.42
N LEU A 218 -7.27 1.14 -5.32
CA LEU A 218 -7.89 2.42 -4.95
C LEU A 218 -9.39 2.28 -4.69
N HIS A 219 -10.03 1.32 -5.33
CA HIS A 219 -11.43 0.97 -5.15
C HIS A 219 -11.51 -0.53 -4.84
N PRO A 220 -10.98 -0.96 -3.67
CA PRO A 220 -11.07 -2.37 -3.33
C PRO A 220 -12.54 -2.76 -3.47
N PRO A 221 -12.86 -3.81 -4.26
CA PRO A 221 -14.22 -4.29 -4.31
C PRO A 221 -14.61 -4.48 -2.87
N GLN A 222 -15.72 -3.86 -2.43
CA GLN A 222 -16.27 -4.13 -1.10
C GLN A 222 -16.25 -5.64 -0.98
N SER A 223 -15.36 -6.19 -0.15
CA SER A 223 -15.05 -7.61 -0.16
C SER A 223 -16.38 -8.31 -0.12
N ILE A 224 -16.70 -9.12 -1.16
CA ILE A 224 -18.01 -9.77 -1.22
C ILE A 224 -18.05 -10.63 0.02
N ALA A 225 -18.69 -10.12 1.06
CA ALA A 225 -18.75 -10.79 2.34
C ALA A 225 -19.17 -12.24 2.10
N PRO A 226 -18.57 -13.22 2.75
CA PRO A 226 -18.91 -14.61 2.60
C PRO A 226 -20.43 -14.79 2.66
N ARG A 227 -20.96 -15.76 1.93
CA ARG A 227 -22.41 -16.00 1.83
C ARG A 227 -23.11 -15.98 3.20
N HIS A 228 -22.46 -16.49 4.24
CA HIS A 228 -23.03 -16.51 5.59
C HIS A 228 -23.12 -15.11 6.22
N VAL A 229 -22.16 -14.21 5.96
CA VAL A 229 -22.20 -12.81 6.44
C VAL A 229 -23.32 -12.05 5.73
N ARG A 230 -23.39 -12.10 4.39
CA ARG A 230 -24.46 -11.44 3.62
C ARG A 230 -25.85 -11.92 3.99
N ARG A 231 -26.03 -13.24 4.16
CA ARG A 231 -27.29 -13.79 4.61
C ARG A 231 -27.73 -13.27 5.98
N VAL A 232 -26.77 -13.08 6.89
CA VAL A 232 -27.07 -12.50 8.21
C VAL A 232 -27.39 -11.02 8.10
N GLU A 233 -26.72 -10.26 7.26
CA GLU A 233 -27.07 -8.86 6.99
C GLU A 233 -28.48 -8.72 6.46
N GLU A 234 -28.81 -9.44 5.39
CA GLU A 234 -30.16 -9.47 4.80
C GLU A 234 -31.23 -9.88 5.85
N PHE A 235 -30.92 -10.87 6.69
CA PHE A 235 -31.80 -11.32 7.75
C PHE A 235 -31.99 -10.27 8.85
N ILE A 236 -30.91 -9.60 9.27
CA ILE A 236 -30.97 -8.50 10.24
C ILE A 236 -31.80 -7.34 9.69
N GLU A 237 -31.61 -6.94 8.45
CA GLU A 237 -32.33 -5.84 7.82
C GLU A 237 -33.84 -6.13 7.72
N ALA A 238 -34.20 -7.39 7.44
CA ALA A 238 -35.59 -7.81 7.32
C ALA A 238 -36.30 -8.03 8.68
N HIS A 239 -35.56 -8.29 9.78
CA HIS A 239 -36.09 -8.71 11.05
C HIS A 239 -35.52 -7.92 12.25
N ALA A 240 -35.05 -6.69 12.00
CA ALA A 240 -34.40 -5.87 13.04
C ALA A 240 -35.33 -5.54 14.24
N ASP A 241 -36.63 -5.56 14.04
CA ASP A 241 -37.66 -5.35 15.07
C ASP A 241 -37.86 -6.55 16.04
N GLN A 242 -37.34 -7.73 15.67
CA GLN A 242 -37.45 -8.95 16.46
C GLN A 242 -36.34 -9.09 17.49
N ALA A 243 -36.57 -9.87 18.55
CA ALA A 243 -35.60 -10.15 19.62
C ALA A 243 -34.52 -11.15 19.13
N LEU A 244 -33.65 -10.71 18.20
CA LEU A 244 -32.59 -11.55 17.64
C LEU A 244 -31.43 -11.69 18.62
N THR A 245 -30.94 -12.94 18.77
CA THR A 245 -29.72 -13.27 19.50
C THR A 245 -28.61 -13.69 18.53
N ILE A 246 -27.37 -13.70 19.03
CA ILE A 246 -26.24 -14.20 18.23
C ILE A 246 -26.42 -15.68 17.83
N GLY A 247 -27.09 -16.47 18.69
CA GLY A 247 -27.40 -17.86 18.38
C GLY A 247 -28.37 -18.00 17.21
N ASP A 248 -29.40 -17.16 17.13
CA ASP A 248 -30.35 -17.14 16.01
C ASP A 248 -29.68 -16.77 14.70
N LEU A 249 -28.80 -15.77 14.71
CA LEU A 249 -28.04 -15.34 13.55
C LEU A 249 -27.08 -16.44 13.05
N ALA A 250 -26.40 -17.11 13.95
CA ALA A 250 -25.48 -18.20 13.62
C ALA A 250 -26.25 -19.43 13.07
N ALA A 251 -27.36 -19.78 13.69
CA ALA A 251 -28.25 -20.86 13.24
C ALA A 251 -28.82 -20.58 11.84
N TYR A 252 -29.31 -19.36 11.59
CA TYR A 252 -29.79 -18.95 10.28
C TYR A 252 -28.70 -19.04 9.19
N ALA A 253 -27.49 -18.61 9.51
CA ALA A 253 -26.34 -18.68 8.60
C ALA A 253 -25.75 -20.07 8.44
N LYS A 254 -26.13 -21.03 9.30
CA LYS A 254 -25.59 -22.40 9.40
C LYS A 254 -24.08 -22.43 9.64
N VAL A 255 -23.59 -21.58 10.52
CA VAL A 255 -22.19 -21.49 10.95
C VAL A 255 -22.09 -21.39 12.47
N SER A 256 -20.90 -21.59 13.04
CA SER A 256 -20.68 -21.35 14.46
C SER A 256 -20.70 -19.85 14.77
N THR A 257 -20.99 -19.49 16.03
CA THR A 257 -20.94 -18.09 16.48
C THR A 257 -19.54 -17.49 16.28
N SER A 258 -18.49 -18.25 16.55
CA SER A 258 -17.10 -17.81 16.31
C SER A 258 -16.81 -17.53 14.85
N THR A 259 -17.27 -18.37 13.93
CA THR A 259 -17.16 -18.14 12.46
C THR A 259 -17.90 -16.87 12.05
N LEU A 260 -19.10 -16.64 12.63
CA LEU A 260 -19.88 -15.44 12.33
C LEU A 260 -19.18 -14.17 12.85
N PHE A 261 -18.62 -14.20 14.07
CA PHE A 261 -17.84 -13.08 14.62
C PHE A 261 -16.60 -12.79 13.80
N ALA A 262 -15.85 -13.82 13.39
CA ALA A 262 -14.68 -13.66 12.54
C ALA A 262 -15.04 -13.01 11.19
N GLY A 263 -16.11 -13.49 10.53
CA GLY A 263 -16.58 -12.93 9.27
C GLY A 263 -17.02 -11.46 9.40
N PHE A 264 -17.79 -11.10 10.42
CA PHE A 264 -18.19 -9.70 10.62
C PHE A 264 -17.00 -8.78 10.96
N ARG A 265 -16.00 -9.25 11.72
CA ARG A 265 -14.77 -8.49 11.98
C ARG A 265 -13.98 -8.26 10.70
N GLU A 266 -13.77 -9.31 9.94
CA GLU A 266 -12.95 -9.29 8.72
C GLU A 266 -13.59 -8.45 7.60
N PHE A 267 -14.90 -8.64 7.36
CA PHE A 267 -15.58 -8.09 6.19
C PHE A 267 -16.41 -6.83 6.48
N ARG A 268 -16.67 -6.49 7.75
CA ARG A 268 -17.47 -5.32 8.15
C ARG A 268 -16.83 -4.48 9.26
N ASN A 269 -15.66 -4.87 9.74
CA ASN A 269 -14.97 -4.22 10.85
C ASN A 269 -15.87 -3.98 12.07
N THR A 270 -16.81 -4.88 12.34
CA THR A 270 -17.79 -4.80 13.43
C THR A 270 -18.14 -6.18 13.96
N THR A 271 -19.08 -6.25 14.92
CA THR A 271 -19.65 -7.53 15.37
C THR A 271 -21.10 -7.68 14.87
N PRO A 272 -21.64 -8.92 14.73
CA PRO A 272 -23.03 -9.12 14.30
C PRO A 272 -24.05 -8.34 15.13
N MET A 273 -23.88 -8.32 16.45
CA MET A 273 -24.79 -7.61 17.35
C MET A 273 -24.64 -6.08 17.30
N ALA A 274 -23.42 -5.58 17.05
CA ALA A 274 -23.20 -4.16 16.81
C ALA A 274 -23.80 -3.72 15.47
N TYR A 275 -23.75 -4.57 14.45
CA TYR A 275 -24.40 -4.35 13.16
C TYR A 275 -25.94 -4.28 13.36
N LEU A 276 -26.55 -5.25 14.06
CA LEU A 276 -27.97 -5.23 14.40
C LEU A 276 -28.37 -3.93 15.13
N LYS A 277 -27.58 -3.52 16.15
CA LYS A 277 -27.80 -2.26 16.86
C LYS A 277 -27.75 -1.05 15.92
N ALA A 278 -26.82 -1.05 14.95
CA ALA A 278 -26.70 0.03 13.98
C ALA A 278 -27.91 0.11 13.04
N VAL A 279 -28.41 -1.02 12.54
CA VAL A 279 -29.63 -1.09 11.71
C VAL A 279 -30.86 -0.61 12.50
N ARG A 280 -31.03 -1.08 13.74
CA ARG A 280 -32.13 -0.62 14.63
C ARG A 280 -32.09 0.89 14.84
N MET A 281 -30.90 1.46 15.05
CA MET A 281 -30.74 2.89 15.27
C MET A 281 -31.13 3.70 14.02
N GLU A 282 -30.84 3.18 12.83
CA GLU A 282 -31.25 3.77 11.54
C GLU A 282 -32.78 3.75 11.40
N ARG A 283 -33.42 2.60 11.69
CA ARG A 283 -34.89 2.46 11.65
C ARG A 283 -35.59 3.38 12.64
N VAL A 284 -35.03 3.57 13.85
CA VAL A 284 -35.53 4.56 14.80
C VAL A 284 -35.48 5.95 14.18
N ARG A 285 -34.38 6.33 13.55
CA ARG A 285 -34.25 7.65 12.94
C ARG A 285 -35.23 7.85 11.78
N GLU A 286 -35.35 6.86 10.90
CA GLU A 286 -36.34 6.88 9.81
C GLU A 286 -37.76 7.10 10.35
N GLU A 287 -38.16 6.37 11.40
CA GLU A 287 -39.50 6.47 12.03
C GLU A 287 -39.68 7.80 12.77
N LEU A 288 -38.64 8.38 13.37
CA LEU A 288 -38.67 9.70 13.98
C LEU A 288 -38.85 10.83 12.95
N LEU A 289 -38.33 10.65 11.74
CA LEU A 289 -38.46 11.61 10.65
C LEU A 289 -39.76 11.44 9.86
N ASP A 290 -40.47 10.33 10.00
CA ASP A 290 -41.69 10.05 9.25
C ASP A 290 -42.89 10.80 9.87
N PRO A 291 -43.53 11.74 9.13
CA PRO A 291 -44.74 12.43 9.59
C PRO A 291 -45.92 11.49 9.91
N ALA A 292 -46.00 10.32 9.26
CA ALA A 292 -47.05 9.33 9.53
C ALA A 292 -46.91 8.69 10.93
N SER A 293 -45.80 8.87 11.58
CA SER A 293 -45.54 8.40 12.96
C SER A 293 -45.76 9.49 14.02
N SER A 294 -46.43 10.59 13.68
CA SER A 294 -46.64 11.76 14.56
C SER A 294 -47.36 11.50 15.86
N ASP A 295 -48.14 10.46 15.96
CA ASP A 295 -48.84 10.01 17.16
C ASP A 295 -47.99 9.19 18.14
N ARG A 296 -46.79 8.77 17.75
CA ARG A 296 -45.91 7.92 18.56
C ARG A 296 -44.88 8.74 19.32
N THR A 297 -44.55 8.34 20.53
CA THR A 297 -43.51 8.98 21.33
C THR A 297 -42.13 8.44 20.97
N VAL A 298 -41.05 9.23 21.18
CA VAL A 298 -39.66 8.76 21.05
C VAL A 298 -39.43 7.46 21.82
N THR A 299 -39.99 7.36 23.03
CA THR A 299 -39.91 6.17 23.89
C THR A 299 -40.51 4.94 23.24
N SER A 300 -41.73 5.08 22.68
CA SER A 300 -42.44 3.97 22.05
C SER A 300 -41.71 3.48 20.78
N ILE A 301 -41.17 4.39 19.99
CA ILE A 301 -40.39 4.07 18.82
C ILE A 301 -39.10 3.32 19.23
N ALA A 302 -38.33 3.86 20.20
CA ALA A 302 -37.12 3.22 20.67
C ALA A 302 -37.34 1.80 21.21
N MET A 303 -38.41 1.62 22.02
CA MET A 303 -38.78 0.30 22.57
C MET A 303 -39.20 -0.69 21.50
N ARG A 304 -39.94 -0.27 20.48
CA ARG A 304 -40.29 -1.09 19.32
C ARG A 304 -39.09 -1.66 18.61
N TRP A 305 -38.04 -0.88 18.47
CA TRP A 305 -36.78 -1.29 17.84
C TRP A 305 -35.79 -1.94 18.82
N GLY A 306 -36.28 -2.36 20.04
CA GLY A 306 -35.49 -3.16 20.98
C GLY A 306 -34.53 -2.36 21.86
N PHE A 307 -34.70 -1.04 22.00
CA PHE A 307 -33.91 -0.22 22.90
C PHE A 307 -34.66 -0.08 24.26
N HIS A 308 -34.40 -1.03 25.17
CA HIS A 308 -35.05 -1.06 26.48
C HIS A 308 -34.41 -0.12 27.51
N HIS A 309 -33.14 0.28 27.31
CA HIS A 309 -32.40 1.20 28.18
C HIS A 309 -32.33 2.59 27.54
N LEU A 310 -33.36 3.41 27.77
CA LEU A 310 -33.56 4.69 27.09
C LEU A 310 -32.42 5.71 27.30
N GLY A 311 -31.75 5.69 28.47
CA GLY A 311 -30.61 6.56 28.76
C GLY A 311 -29.41 6.24 27.88
N HIS A 312 -29.07 4.95 27.72
CA HIS A 312 -28.00 4.52 26.81
C HIS A 312 -28.38 4.78 25.35
N PHE A 313 -29.63 4.52 24.98
CA PHE A 313 -30.13 4.82 23.64
C PHE A 313 -29.95 6.30 23.26
N ALA A 314 -30.39 7.22 24.13
CA ALA A 314 -30.28 8.66 23.86
C ALA A 314 -28.83 9.13 23.70
N THR A 315 -27.92 8.58 24.51
CA THR A 315 -26.48 8.85 24.41
C THR A 315 -25.89 8.30 23.11
N ASP A 316 -26.21 7.05 22.78
CA ASP A 316 -25.72 6.40 21.53
C ASP A 316 -26.27 7.11 20.29
N TYR A 317 -27.54 7.54 20.31
CA TYR A 317 -28.16 8.28 19.22
C TYR A 317 -27.48 9.64 19.02
N LYS A 318 -27.29 10.38 20.13
CA LYS A 318 -26.57 11.68 20.06
C LYS A 318 -25.13 11.53 19.54
N ASN A 319 -24.40 10.51 19.99
CA ASN A 319 -23.04 10.25 19.53
C ASN A 319 -23.00 9.92 18.03
N ARG A 320 -24.03 9.24 17.50
CA ARG A 320 -24.09 8.82 16.09
C ARG A 320 -24.56 9.94 15.16
N TYR A 321 -25.55 10.74 15.58
CA TYR A 321 -26.23 11.69 14.71
C TYR A 321 -26.01 13.17 15.09
N GLY A 322 -25.29 13.44 16.18
CA GLY A 322 -24.98 14.81 16.62
C GLY A 322 -26.14 15.55 17.30
N GLU A 323 -27.34 14.95 17.34
CA GLU A 323 -28.57 15.53 17.91
C GLU A 323 -29.32 14.51 18.78
N CYS A 324 -30.16 14.99 19.70
CA CYS A 324 -31.00 14.10 20.52
C CYS A 324 -32.21 13.56 19.71
N PRO A 325 -32.75 12.36 20.04
CA PRO A 325 -33.91 11.82 19.34
C PRO A 325 -35.15 12.76 19.37
N SER A 326 -35.33 13.52 20.46
CA SER A 326 -36.41 14.53 20.55
C SER A 326 -36.21 15.67 19.58
N GLN A 327 -34.99 16.14 19.39
CA GLN A 327 -34.66 17.20 18.43
C GLN A 327 -34.90 16.75 16.99
N THR A 328 -34.47 15.51 16.64
CA THR A 328 -34.79 14.93 15.34
C THR A 328 -36.30 14.96 15.07
N ARG A 329 -37.08 14.58 16.07
CA ARG A 329 -38.54 14.54 15.95
C ARG A 329 -39.18 15.92 15.84
N GLU A 330 -38.80 16.87 16.69
CA GLU A 330 -39.30 18.25 16.65
C GLU A 330 -39.06 18.86 15.28
N ARG A 331 -37.88 18.64 14.68
CA ARG A 331 -37.55 19.11 13.36
C ARG A 331 -38.39 18.47 12.25
N ALA A 332 -38.84 17.24 12.41
CA ALA A 332 -39.67 16.56 11.40
C ALA A 332 -41.14 16.99 11.49
N LEU A 333 -41.59 17.57 12.61
CA LEU A 333 -42.96 18.03 12.83
C LEU A 333 -43.12 19.56 12.62
N ALA A 334 -42.03 20.29 12.47
CA ALA A 334 -42.00 21.72 12.20
C ALA A 334 -42.11 22.00 10.70
#